data_95e6c4894e5a5260a0236f1c2e411e5b
#
_entry.id   95e6c4894e5a5260a0236f1c2e411e5b
#
_cell.length_a   1.000
_cell.length_b   1.000
_cell.length_c   1.000
_cell.angle_alpha   90.00
_cell.angle_beta   90.00
_cell.angle_gamma   90.00
#
_symmetry.space_group_name_H-M   'P 1'
#
loop_
_entity.id
_entity.type
_entity.pdbx_description
1 polymer ?
#
loop_
_entity_poly.entity_id
_entity_poly.type
_entity_poly.pdbx_seq_one_letter_code
_entity_poly.pdbx_strand_id
1 'polypeptide(L)'
;MGDLRKDYVIDRFVIVSQNGHNSTDSKKCPFCPGNEAMTNPSTLSLVAKDGMLQRLQDTEDYYVEDWSVRVFESKTPVVATTSENSYSDRPLYSEPAYGYHYVVVASEKHKDSLASIPVEQWSNVLVVIQDRLRWLYTQRGVTYVSIYVNHGKEAGSSTIHPHLNIVTFSTIPPVIEQEAEAAHKILNEKGICPMCQTINTETGGPRQILQTEGFLAFCPWAPSHPYEFWIYPKKHTTNFSKITQKEINDLSLILRATLGGLASTMKNPSYNMVFHLSPEKKNNRQIHWHIEVYPQADYWSALERGYGVFLNKVTPEKAAEELGSSCRKELAGLVGIT
;
A
#
# COMPACT_ATOMS: atom_id res chain seq x y z
N MET A 1 -18.56 8.21 -13.94
CA MET A 1 -18.42 7.88 -12.51
C MET A 1 -18.70 6.42 -12.30
N GLY A 2 -18.18 5.81 -11.22
CA GLY A 2 -18.44 4.43 -10.90
C GLY A 2 -19.49 4.28 -9.82
N ASP A 3 -20.21 3.16 -9.86
CA ASP A 3 -21.07 2.70 -8.78
C ASP A 3 -20.32 1.67 -7.94
N LEU A 4 -20.42 1.78 -6.63
CA LEU A 4 -20.01 0.73 -5.70
C LEU A 4 -21.21 -0.22 -5.53
N ARG A 5 -21.08 -1.43 -6.04
CA ARG A 5 -22.11 -2.48 -5.95
C ARG A 5 -21.70 -3.54 -4.96
N LYS A 6 -22.68 -4.04 -4.19
CA LYS A 6 -22.48 -5.18 -3.30
C LYS A 6 -22.98 -6.45 -3.95
N ASP A 7 -22.28 -7.55 -3.67
CA ASP A 7 -22.75 -8.88 -4.02
C ASP A 7 -24.07 -9.20 -3.31
N TYR A 8 -24.87 -10.12 -3.89
CA TYR A 8 -26.19 -10.49 -3.36
C TYR A 8 -26.13 -11.19 -2.01
N VAL A 9 -25.02 -11.91 -1.71
CA VAL A 9 -24.95 -12.86 -0.58
C VAL A 9 -23.69 -12.63 0.27
N ILE A 10 -22.55 -12.43 -0.36
CA ILE A 10 -21.27 -12.31 0.34
C ILE A 10 -20.80 -10.85 0.39
N ASP A 11 -19.98 -10.53 1.39
CA ASP A 11 -19.37 -9.20 1.49
C ASP A 11 -18.27 -9.03 0.44
N ARG A 12 -18.70 -8.75 -0.78
CA ARG A 12 -17.85 -8.42 -1.91
C ARG A 12 -18.34 -7.12 -2.53
N PHE A 13 -17.44 -6.16 -2.65
CA PHE A 13 -17.72 -4.86 -3.29
C PHE A 13 -17.07 -4.81 -4.66
N VAL A 14 -17.78 -4.22 -5.61
CA VAL A 14 -17.32 -4.03 -6.99
C VAL A 14 -17.58 -2.59 -7.40
N ILE A 15 -16.52 -1.87 -7.76
CA ILE A 15 -16.67 -0.56 -8.40
C ILE A 15 -16.86 -0.80 -9.90
N VAL A 16 -18.07 -0.53 -10.38
CA VAL A 16 -18.42 -0.61 -11.80
C VAL A 16 -18.24 0.77 -12.41
N SER A 17 -17.23 0.95 -13.24
CA SER A 17 -16.96 2.21 -13.94
C SER A 17 -17.02 2.02 -15.44
N GLN A 18 -17.65 2.98 -16.14
CA GLN A 18 -17.67 3.03 -17.61
C GLN A 18 -16.33 3.55 -18.17
N ASN A 19 -15.54 4.23 -17.37
CA ASN A 19 -14.19 4.65 -17.74
C ASN A 19 -13.23 3.49 -17.52
N GLY A 20 -13.05 2.65 -18.55
CA GLY A 20 -11.99 1.66 -18.56
C GLY A 20 -10.62 2.32 -18.31
N HIS A 21 -9.66 1.56 -17.76
CA HIS A 21 -8.26 1.98 -17.74
C HIS A 21 -7.79 2.14 -19.19
N ASN A 22 -7.95 3.32 -19.74
CA ASN A 22 -7.28 3.67 -20.98
C ASN A 22 -5.80 3.81 -20.62
N SER A 23 -5.01 2.78 -20.94
CA SER A 23 -3.58 2.96 -21.06
C SER A 23 -3.36 4.08 -22.07
N THR A 24 -2.99 5.24 -21.59
CA THR A 24 -2.58 6.32 -22.49
C THR A 24 -1.29 5.85 -23.13
N ASP A 25 -1.36 5.51 -24.41
CA ASP A 25 -0.21 5.26 -25.30
C ASP A 25 0.59 6.56 -25.53
N SER A 26 0.73 7.39 -24.50
CA SER A 26 1.53 8.60 -24.61
C SER A 26 3.00 8.19 -24.55
N LYS A 27 3.77 8.60 -25.57
CA LYS A 27 5.23 8.43 -25.63
C LYS A 27 5.95 9.13 -24.46
N LYS A 28 5.24 9.95 -23.68
CA LYS A 28 5.76 10.71 -22.54
C LYS A 28 5.08 10.25 -21.24
N CYS A 29 5.88 9.95 -20.22
CA CYS A 29 5.37 9.60 -18.91
C CYS A 29 4.83 10.86 -18.19
N PRO A 30 3.58 10.89 -17.73
CA PRO A 30 3.00 12.05 -17.06
C PRO A 30 3.60 12.31 -15.66
N PHE A 31 4.34 11.35 -15.11
CA PHE A 31 4.93 11.44 -13.76
C PHE A 31 6.39 11.90 -13.78
N CYS A 32 6.99 12.12 -14.96
CA CYS A 32 8.33 12.65 -15.05
C CYS A 32 8.36 14.17 -14.85
N PRO A 33 9.42 14.72 -14.22
CA PRO A 33 9.66 16.16 -14.18
C PRO A 33 9.59 16.80 -15.57
N GLY A 34 9.00 17.99 -15.65
CA GLY A 34 8.72 18.72 -16.90
C GLY A 34 7.44 18.28 -17.61
N ASN A 35 6.68 17.32 -17.04
CA ASN A 35 5.38 16.89 -17.57
C ASN A 35 4.24 17.13 -16.56
N GLU A 36 4.42 18.00 -15.58
CA GLU A 36 3.46 18.27 -14.48
C GLU A 36 2.07 18.65 -15.01
N ALA A 37 2.01 19.41 -16.11
CA ALA A 37 0.75 19.78 -16.79
C ALA A 37 -0.03 18.57 -17.35
N MET A 38 0.59 17.39 -17.46
CA MET A 38 -0.10 16.17 -17.89
C MET A 38 -0.90 15.51 -16.77
N THR A 39 -0.70 15.92 -15.52
CA THR A 39 -1.47 15.46 -14.34
C THR A 39 -2.43 16.54 -13.85
N ASN A 40 -3.24 16.25 -12.85
CA ASN A 40 -3.90 17.30 -12.08
C ASN A 40 -2.85 18.09 -11.27
N PRO A 41 -3.10 19.36 -10.91
CA PRO A 41 -2.23 20.11 -10.04
C PRO A 41 -1.90 19.37 -8.75
N SER A 42 -0.65 19.45 -8.29
CA SER A 42 -0.26 18.80 -7.04
C SER A 42 -0.91 19.49 -5.84
N THR A 43 -1.43 18.68 -4.95
CA THR A 43 -1.93 19.13 -3.64
C THR A 43 -0.83 19.16 -2.58
N LEU A 44 0.29 18.50 -2.87
CA LEU A 44 1.51 18.50 -2.07
C LEU A 44 2.68 18.06 -2.94
N SER A 45 3.73 18.87 -2.96
CA SER A 45 5.04 18.55 -3.52
C SER A 45 6.10 18.75 -2.44
N LEU A 46 6.98 17.77 -2.24
CA LEU A 46 8.08 17.86 -1.31
C LEU A 46 9.32 18.30 -2.07
N VAL A 47 9.91 19.42 -1.69
CA VAL A 47 11.09 20.02 -2.33
C VAL A 47 12.21 20.17 -1.30
N ALA A 48 13.40 19.73 -1.63
CA ALA A 48 14.60 19.99 -0.83
C ALA A 48 15.20 21.36 -1.24
N LYS A 49 15.12 22.34 -0.36
CA LYS A 49 15.69 23.67 -0.56
C LYS A 49 16.50 24.11 0.65
N ASP A 50 17.74 24.54 0.40
CA ASP A 50 18.66 25.02 1.46
C ASP A 50 18.84 24.02 2.63
N GLY A 51 18.88 22.71 2.33
CA GLY A 51 18.98 21.64 3.31
C GLY A 51 17.72 21.37 4.13
N MET A 52 16.60 22.01 3.81
CA MET A 52 15.31 21.82 4.43
C MET A 52 14.28 21.25 3.46
N LEU A 53 13.39 20.40 3.95
CA LEU A 53 12.26 19.89 3.19
C LEU A 53 11.07 20.87 3.31
N GLN A 54 10.66 21.42 2.17
CA GLN A 54 9.51 22.32 2.07
C GLN A 54 8.33 21.58 1.43
N ARG A 55 7.12 21.89 1.92
CA ARG A 55 5.87 21.41 1.35
C ARG A 55 5.25 22.52 0.53
N LEU A 56 5.15 22.31 -0.75
CA LEU A 56 4.59 23.24 -1.72
C LEU A 56 3.39 22.60 -2.42
N GLN A 57 2.61 23.37 -3.15
CA GLN A 57 1.52 22.91 -4.01
C GLN A 57 1.54 23.70 -5.32
N ASP A 58 1.02 23.10 -6.38
CA ASP A 58 0.83 23.79 -7.63
C ASP A 58 -0.28 24.85 -7.49
N THR A 59 -0.18 25.90 -8.31
CA THR A 59 -1.23 26.90 -8.48
C THR A 59 -1.75 26.86 -9.91
N GLU A 60 -2.74 27.67 -10.25
CA GLU A 60 -3.26 27.76 -11.62
C GLU A 60 -2.19 28.18 -12.64
N ASP A 61 -1.23 29.03 -12.22
CA ASP A 61 -0.22 29.61 -13.09
C ASP A 61 1.18 29.00 -12.93
N TYR A 62 1.38 28.12 -11.96
CA TYR A 62 2.72 27.62 -11.61
C TYR A 62 2.69 26.16 -11.16
N TYR A 63 3.53 25.33 -11.77
CA TYR A 63 3.83 23.98 -11.33
C TYR A 63 5.13 23.97 -10.52
N VAL A 64 5.09 23.28 -9.37
CA VAL A 64 6.29 23.11 -8.52
C VAL A 64 7.31 22.24 -9.24
N GLU A 65 8.50 22.78 -9.42
CA GLU A 65 9.67 22.10 -9.98
C GLU A 65 10.57 21.54 -8.88
N ASP A 66 11.57 20.73 -9.24
CA ASP A 66 12.57 20.13 -8.32
C ASP A 66 11.98 19.36 -7.15
N TRP A 67 10.80 18.80 -7.34
CA TRP A 67 10.14 17.98 -6.33
C TRP A 67 10.80 16.58 -6.21
N SER A 68 10.90 16.07 -4.99
CA SER A 68 11.34 14.71 -4.70
C SER A 68 10.16 13.73 -4.54
N VAL A 69 9.03 14.22 -4.03
CA VAL A 69 7.75 13.48 -3.94
C VAL A 69 6.64 14.41 -4.39
N ARG A 70 5.71 13.92 -5.19
CA ARG A 70 4.58 14.73 -5.69
C ARG A 70 3.26 14.00 -5.51
N VAL A 71 2.24 14.71 -5.01
CA VAL A 71 0.89 14.16 -4.74
C VAL A 71 -0.15 14.97 -5.48
N PHE A 72 -1.00 14.30 -6.24
CA PHE A 72 -2.10 14.92 -6.99
C PHE A 72 -3.30 13.98 -7.09
N GLU A 73 -4.48 14.53 -7.35
CA GLU A 73 -5.68 13.74 -7.62
C GLU A 73 -5.53 12.98 -8.95
N SER A 74 -5.93 11.72 -8.96
CA SER A 74 -5.88 10.91 -10.19
C SER A 74 -6.75 11.52 -11.30
N LYS A 75 -6.25 11.57 -12.53
CA LYS A 75 -7.06 11.93 -13.71
C LYS A 75 -8.06 10.84 -14.11
N THR A 76 -7.82 9.61 -13.67
CA THR A 76 -8.71 8.46 -13.89
C THR A 76 -9.11 7.86 -12.54
N PRO A 77 -9.87 8.63 -11.72
CA PRO A 77 -10.18 8.20 -10.37
C PRO A 77 -11.16 7.01 -10.38
N VAL A 78 -10.94 6.04 -9.49
CA VAL A 78 -11.86 4.91 -9.27
C VAL A 78 -13.03 5.30 -8.37
N VAL A 79 -12.87 6.36 -7.57
CA VAL A 79 -13.89 6.97 -6.70
C VAL A 79 -13.89 8.48 -6.93
N ALA A 80 -14.98 9.18 -6.63
CA ALA A 80 -15.08 10.64 -6.79
C ALA A 80 -15.87 11.28 -5.66
N THR A 81 -15.59 12.55 -5.37
CA THR A 81 -16.27 13.33 -4.33
C THR A 81 -17.65 13.87 -4.79
N THR A 82 -17.93 13.83 -6.07
CA THR A 82 -19.24 14.19 -6.64
C THR A 82 -20.08 12.93 -6.75
N SER A 83 -21.29 12.94 -6.21
CA SER A 83 -22.22 11.81 -6.29
C SER A 83 -23.40 12.15 -7.20
N GLU A 84 -23.69 11.25 -8.13
CA GLU A 84 -25.02 11.17 -8.76
C GLU A 84 -25.85 10.17 -7.96
N ASN A 85 -27.17 10.35 -7.95
CA ASN A 85 -28.07 9.42 -7.26
C ASN A 85 -27.92 8.02 -7.86
N SER A 86 -27.54 7.06 -7.04
CA SER A 86 -27.53 5.67 -7.45
C SER A 86 -28.79 4.97 -6.94
N TYR A 87 -29.29 4.05 -7.74
CA TYR A 87 -30.43 3.22 -7.39
C TYR A 87 -30.00 2.13 -6.39
N SER A 88 -30.75 2.01 -5.30
CA SER A 88 -30.54 0.97 -4.32
C SER A 88 -31.87 0.36 -3.91
N ASP A 89 -32.18 -0.82 -4.45
CA ASP A 89 -33.33 -1.63 -4.04
C ASP A 89 -32.88 -3.09 -3.89
N ARG A 90 -33.36 -3.74 -2.82
CA ARG A 90 -32.98 -5.15 -2.58
C ARG A 90 -33.59 -6.04 -3.66
N PRO A 91 -32.85 -7.03 -4.20
CA PRO A 91 -31.49 -7.47 -3.81
C PRO A 91 -30.35 -6.68 -4.47
N LEU A 92 -30.64 -5.64 -5.26
CA LEU A 92 -29.65 -4.88 -6.04
C LEU A 92 -29.16 -3.69 -5.22
N TYR A 93 -28.08 -3.84 -4.47
CA TYR A 93 -27.49 -2.74 -3.73
C TYR A 93 -26.44 -2.02 -4.56
N SER A 94 -26.59 -0.71 -4.70
CA SER A 94 -25.65 0.18 -5.37
C SER A 94 -25.61 1.54 -4.65
N GLU A 95 -24.44 2.10 -4.52
CA GLU A 95 -24.22 3.47 -4.04
C GLU A 95 -23.14 4.14 -4.91
N PRO A 96 -23.08 5.50 -4.97
CA PRO A 96 -21.98 6.16 -5.65
C PRO A 96 -20.64 5.70 -5.05
N ALA A 97 -19.66 5.41 -5.91
CA ALA A 97 -18.29 5.15 -5.47
C ALA A 97 -17.66 6.46 -4.97
N TYR A 98 -18.08 6.89 -3.77
CA TYR A 98 -17.67 8.15 -3.16
C TYR A 98 -16.29 8.04 -2.50
N GLY A 99 -15.41 9.01 -2.78
CA GLY A 99 -14.12 9.10 -2.13
C GLY A 99 -13.13 9.98 -2.88
N TYR A 100 -11.88 9.92 -2.42
CA TYR A 100 -10.72 10.60 -3.00
C TYR A 100 -9.78 9.56 -3.59
N HIS A 101 -9.18 9.85 -4.74
CA HIS A 101 -8.14 9.03 -5.33
C HIS A 101 -6.92 9.90 -5.64
N TYR A 102 -5.85 9.73 -4.87
CA TYR A 102 -4.56 10.39 -5.04
C TYR A 102 -3.50 9.44 -5.59
N VAL A 103 -2.60 10.00 -6.37
CA VAL A 103 -1.35 9.37 -6.80
C VAL A 103 -0.19 10.04 -6.05
N VAL A 104 0.69 9.23 -5.48
CA VAL A 104 1.93 9.66 -4.82
C VAL A 104 3.09 9.20 -5.68
N VAL A 105 3.71 10.10 -6.43
CA VAL A 105 4.93 9.81 -7.20
C VAL A 105 6.11 9.80 -6.25
N ALA A 106 6.79 8.65 -6.18
CA ALA A 106 7.76 8.34 -5.14
C ALA A 106 9.21 8.73 -5.48
N SER A 107 9.49 9.13 -6.70
CA SER A 107 10.80 9.56 -7.17
C SER A 107 10.65 10.44 -8.41
N GLU A 108 11.55 11.38 -8.62
CA GLU A 108 11.67 12.15 -9.86
C GLU A 108 12.18 11.29 -11.03
N LYS A 109 12.90 10.20 -10.73
CA LYS A 109 13.59 9.36 -11.72
C LYS A 109 12.67 8.29 -12.28
N HIS A 110 12.41 8.35 -13.57
CA HIS A 110 11.51 7.42 -14.27
C HIS A 110 11.90 5.95 -14.14
N LYS A 111 13.20 5.65 -14.09
CA LYS A 111 13.73 4.27 -14.06
C LYS A 111 13.96 3.74 -12.67
N ASP A 112 13.71 4.53 -11.63
CA ASP A 112 13.75 4.03 -10.26
C ASP A 112 12.64 2.99 -10.04
N SER A 113 12.82 2.17 -9.04
CA SER A 113 11.76 1.31 -8.49
C SER A 113 11.68 1.52 -6.99
N LEU A 114 10.57 1.14 -6.38
CA LEU A 114 10.45 1.18 -4.92
C LEU A 114 11.46 0.26 -4.23
N ALA A 115 12.01 -0.73 -4.95
CA ALA A 115 13.10 -1.58 -4.50
C ALA A 115 14.48 -0.92 -4.56
N SER A 116 14.66 0.19 -5.29
CA SER A 116 15.96 0.84 -5.53
C SER A 116 16.07 2.26 -5.00
N ILE A 117 14.96 2.97 -4.73
CA ILE A 117 15.02 4.33 -4.18
C ILE A 117 15.74 4.35 -2.83
N PRO A 118 16.50 5.41 -2.49
CA PRO A 118 17.21 5.52 -1.23
C PRO A 118 16.28 5.40 0.00
N VAL A 119 16.83 4.98 1.15
CA VAL A 119 16.07 4.91 2.42
C VAL A 119 15.51 6.28 2.80
N GLU A 120 16.26 7.34 2.60
CA GLU A 120 15.80 8.72 2.82
C GLU A 120 14.61 9.08 1.93
N GLN A 121 14.63 8.65 0.66
CA GLN A 121 13.52 8.88 -0.26
C GLN A 121 12.26 8.12 0.18
N TRP A 122 12.41 6.88 0.68
CA TRP A 122 11.31 6.17 1.33
C TRP A 122 10.76 6.92 2.54
N SER A 123 11.63 7.49 3.39
CA SER A 123 11.21 8.33 4.52
C SER A 123 10.38 9.53 4.06
N ASN A 124 10.80 10.22 3.01
CA ASN A 124 10.07 11.32 2.40
C ASN A 124 8.68 10.89 1.90
N VAL A 125 8.60 9.75 1.21
CA VAL A 125 7.33 9.17 0.74
C VAL A 125 6.39 8.86 1.91
N LEU A 126 6.89 8.21 2.97
CA LEU A 126 6.08 7.84 4.13
C LEU A 126 5.61 9.07 4.93
N VAL A 127 6.44 10.09 5.07
CA VAL A 127 6.04 11.38 5.69
C VAL A 127 4.91 12.03 4.91
N VAL A 128 5.00 12.06 3.58
CA VAL A 128 3.97 12.61 2.71
C VAL A 128 2.67 11.79 2.80
N ILE A 129 2.77 10.47 2.82
CA ILE A 129 1.62 9.58 3.01
C ILE A 129 0.96 9.84 4.38
N GLN A 130 1.76 9.95 5.46
CA GLN A 130 1.24 10.23 6.79
C GLN A 130 0.51 11.58 6.86
N ASP A 131 1.06 12.62 6.22
CA ASP A 131 0.43 13.93 6.13
C ASP A 131 -0.92 13.85 5.40
N ARG A 132 -0.94 13.19 4.22
CA ARG A 132 -2.15 13.00 3.43
C ARG A 132 -3.20 12.17 4.17
N LEU A 133 -2.78 11.13 4.87
CA LEU A 133 -3.67 10.29 5.68
C LEU A 133 -4.37 11.09 6.79
N ARG A 134 -3.61 11.92 7.53
CA ARG A 134 -4.18 12.81 8.56
C ARG A 134 -5.23 13.75 7.98
N TRP A 135 -4.95 14.37 6.85
CA TRP A 135 -5.91 15.25 6.17
C TRP A 135 -7.14 14.49 5.69
N LEU A 136 -6.98 13.32 5.06
CA LEU A 136 -8.09 12.53 4.54
C LEU A 136 -9.07 12.10 5.65
N TYR A 137 -8.58 11.71 6.82
CA TYR A 137 -9.47 11.35 7.93
C TYR A 137 -10.25 12.55 8.52
N THR A 138 -9.89 13.80 8.19
CA THR A 138 -10.72 14.96 8.52
C THR A 138 -11.87 15.16 7.54
N GLN A 139 -11.81 14.54 6.36
CA GLN A 139 -12.80 14.76 5.32
C GLN A 139 -14.12 14.04 5.62
N ARG A 140 -15.23 14.69 5.24
CA ARG A 140 -16.56 14.11 5.36
C ARG A 140 -16.70 12.90 4.42
N GLY A 141 -17.35 11.83 4.89
CA GLY A 141 -17.60 10.64 4.09
C GLY A 141 -16.41 9.69 3.97
N VAL A 142 -15.24 10.02 4.54
CA VAL A 142 -14.10 9.11 4.60
C VAL A 142 -14.19 8.26 5.86
N THR A 143 -14.38 6.96 5.70
CA THR A 143 -14.35 5.96 6.78
C THR A 143 -13.05 5.16 6.76
N TYR A 144 -12.53 4.85 5.58
CA TYR A 144 -11.30 4.09 5.41
C TYR A 144 -10.40 4.72 4.35
N VAL A 145 -9.09 4.67 4.57
CA VAL A 145 -8.06 5.10 3.62
C VAL A 145 -7.23 3.88 3.24
N SER A 146 -7.27 3.52 1.97
CA SER A 146 -6.47 2.44 1.38
C SER A 146 -5.22 3.02 0.75
N ILE A 147 -4.06 2.43 1.02
CA ILE A 147 -2.78 2.78 0.41
C ILE A 147 -2.23 1.52 -0.26
N TYR A 148 -1.91 1.60 -1.55
CA TYR A 148 -1.40 0.44 -2.26
C TYR A 148 -0.45 0.80 -3.41
N VAL A 149 0.32 -0.18 -3.80
CA VAL A 149 1.24 -0.17 -4.96
C VAL A 149 0.85 -1.27 -5.91
N ASN A 150 0.84 -0.93 -7.19
CA ASN A 150 0.89 -1.90 -8.28
C ASN A 150 2.24 -1.70 -8.97
N HIS A 151 3.16 -2.66 -8.84
CA HIS A 151 4.47 -2.61 -9.48
C HIS A 151 4.54 -3.66 -10.60
N GLY A 152 4.82 -3.19 -11.82
CA GLY A 152 4.86 -4.06 -12.98
C GLY A 152 3.49 -4.33 -13.61
N LYS A 153 3.50 -4.73 -14.88
CA LYS A 153 2.31 -4.90 -15.71
C LYS A 153 1.39 -6.01 -15.19
N GLU A 154 1.96 -7.13 -14.76
CA GLU A 154 1.25 -8.30 -14.25
C GLU A 154 0.52 -8.01 -12.93
N ALA A 155 0.99 -7.01 -12.18
CA ALA A 155 0.36 -6.51 -10.97
C ALA A 155 -0.64 -5.36 -11.23
N GLY A 156 -0.93 -5.05 -12.50
CA GLY A 156 -1.92 -4.03 -12.89
C GLY A 156 -1.40 -2.60 -12.93
N SER A 157 -0.07 -2.38 -12.97
CA SER A 157 0.48 -1.04 -13.15
C SER A 157 0.33 -0.57 -14.60
N SER A 158 -0.12 0.67 -14.78
CA SER A 158 -0.18 1.34 -16.09
C SER A 158 1.09 2.08 -16.46
N THR A 159 2.03 2.27 -15.52
CA THR A 159 3.31 2.94 -15.73
C THR A 159 4.41 2.30 -14.89
N ILE A 160 5.64 2.35 -15.41
CA ILE A 160 6.84 1.89 -14.68
C ILE A 160 7.35 2.92 -13.66
N HIS A 161 6.96 4.21 -13.79
CA HIS A 161 7.39 5.26 -12.87
C HIS A 161 6.91 4.94 -11.44
N PRO A 162 7.80 4.93 -10.42
CA PRO A 162 7.44 4.47 -9.08
C PRO A 162 6.39 5.39 -8.44
N HIS A 163 5.25 4.82 -8.09
CA HIS A 163 4.15 5.54 -7.47
C HIS A 163 3.32 4.65 -6.56
N LEU A 164 2.62 5.27 -5.63
CA LEU A 164 1.61 4.65 -4.79
C LEU A 164 0.25 5.29 -5.08
N ASN A 165 -0.81 4.58 -4.75
CA ASN A 165 -2.17 5.08 -4.82
C ASN A 165 -2.74 5.22 -3.41
N ILE A 166 -3.52 6.27 -3.17
CA ILE A 166 -4.31 6.46 -1.96
C ILE A 166 -5.76 6.59 -2.41
N VAL A 167 -6.61 5.64 -1.99
CA VAL A 167 -8.04 5.64 -2.30
C VAL A 167 -8.83 5.61 -1.01
N THR A 168 -9.86 6.44 -0.91
CA THR A 168 -10.72 6.43 0.27
C THR A 168 -12.08 5.80 -0.02
N PHE A 169 -12.69 5.26 1.03
CA PHE A 169 -14.01 4.65 1.00
C PHE A 169 -14.90 5.21 2.10
N SER A 170 -16.21 5.29 1.81
CA SER A 170 -17.27 5.62 2.77
C SER A 170 -17.56 4.48 3.75
N THR A 171 -17.11 3.26 3.44
CA THR A 171 -17.28 2.04 4.23
C THR A 171 -15.93 1.35 4.41
N ILE A 172 -15.83 0.46 5.39
CA ILE A 172 -14.62 -0.37 5.57
C ILE A 172 -14.61 -1.44 4.48
N PRO A 173 -13.49 -1.65 3.76
CA PRO A 173 -13.38 -2.74 2.79
C PRO A 173 -13.57 -4.12 3.44
N PRO A 174 -14.20 -5.08 2.75
CA PRO A 174 -14.58 -6.38 3.34
C PRO A 174 -13.44 -7.15 3.98
N VAL A 175 -12.26 -7.16 3.36
CA VAL A 175 -11.07 -7.86 3.91
C VAL A 175 -10.64 -7.24 5.25
N ILE A 176 -10.61 -5.92 5.33
CA ILE A 176 -10.25 -5.20 6.56
C ILE A 176 -11.31 -5.40 7.65
N GLU A 177 -12.59 -5.43 7.28
CA GLU A 177 -13.68 -5.71 8.23
C GLU A 177 -13.56 -7.12 8.79
N GLN A 178 -13.32 -8.14 7.95
CA GLN A 178 -13.11 -9.53 8.38
C GLN A 178 -11.90 -9.68 9.30
N GLU A 179 -10.78 -9.03 8.96
CA GLU A 179 -9.58 -9.03 9.80
C GLU A 179 -9.85 -8.37 11.16
N ALA A 180 -10.51 -7.21 11.16
CA ALA A 180 -10.84 -6.49 12.37
C ALA A 180 -11.81 -7.27 13.27
N GLU A 181 -12.82 -7.93 12.70
CA GLU A 181 -13.75 -8.79 13.45
C GLU A 181 -13.05 -9.99 14.06
N ALA A 182 -12.20 -10.67 13.29
CA ALA A 182 -11.42 -11.81 13.78
C ALA A 182 -10.46 -11.40 14.91
N ALA A 183 -9.74 -10.28 14.73
CA ALA A 183 -8.82 -9.75 15.73
C ALA A 183 -9.57 -9.35 17.02
N HIS A 184 -10.71 -8.67 16.90
CA HIS A 184 -11.54 -8.25 18.03
C HIS A 184 -12.11 -9.44 18.79
N LYS A 185 -12.59 -10.46 18.08
CA LYS A 185 -13.09 -11.70 18.69
C LYS A 185 -12.01 -12.38 19.54
N ILE A 186 -10.82 -12.60 18.97
CA ILE A 186 -9.70 -13.24 19.67
C ILE A 186 -9.25 -12.41 20.88
N LEU A 187 -9.17 -11.08 20.72
CA LEU A 187 -8.82 -10.16 21.80
C LEU A 187 -9.81 -10.26 22.97
N ASN A 188 -11.11 -10.32 22.69
CA ASN A 188 -12.14 -10.45 23.72
C ASN A 188 -12.12 -11.82 24.41
N GLU A 189 -11.87 -12.90 23.66
CA GLU A 189 -11.84 -14.26 24.18
C GLU A 189 -10.56 -14.57 24.98
N LYS A 190 -9.41 -14.06 24.53
CA LYS A 190 -8.09 -14.42 25.04
C LYS A 190 -7.34 -13.27 25.75
N GLY A 191 -7.84 -12.04 25.65
CA GLY A 191 -7.19 -10.85 26.22
C GLY A 191 -5.89 -10.45 25.53
N ILE A 192 -5.56 -11.04 24.36
CA ILE A 192 -4.30 -10.83 23.66
C ILE A 192 -4.58 -10.51 22.19
N CYS A 193 -3.92 -9.50 21.65
CA CYS A 193 -3.94 -9.22 20.21
C CYS A 193 -3.33 -10.42 19.45
N PRO A 194 -4.06 -11.03 18.48
CA PRO A 194 -3.57 -12.19 17.74
C PRO A 194 -2.28 -11.88 16.96
N MET A 195 -2.14 -10.67 16.43
CA MET A 195 -0.93 -10.30 15.69
C MET A 195 0.30 -10.10 16.59
N CYS A 196 0.13 -9.59 17.81
CA CYS A 196 1.23 -9.58 18.79
C CYS A 196 1.71 -11.01 19.11
N GLN A 197 0.79 -11.96 19.23
CA GLN A 197 1.13 -13.35 19.41
C GLN A 197 1.86 -13.94 18.19
N THR A 198 1.37 -13.62 16.97
CA THR A 198 2.02 -14.04 15.72
C THR A 198 3.44 -13.47 15.61
N ILE A 199 3.64 -12.18 15.87
CA ILE A 199 4.95 -11.53 15.85
C ILE A 199 5.93 -12.23 16.80
N ASN A 200 5.48 -12.56 18.01
CA ASN A 200 6.31 -13.30 18.98
C ASN A 200 6.67 -14.70 18.48
N THR A 201 5.76 -15.39 17.78
CA THR A 201 5.99 -16.73 17.22
C THR A 201 6.95 -16.67 16.02
N GLU A 202 6.81 -15.68 15.17
CA GLU A 202 7.63 -15.55 13.95
C GLU A 202 9.03 -14.94 14.22
N THR A 203 9.20 -14.22 15.33
CA THR A 203 10.51 -13.67 15.73
C THR A 203 11.49 -14.80 16.06
N GLY A 204 12.56 -14.90 15.27
CA GLY A 204 13.55 -15.99 15.36
C GLY A 204 13.05 -17.32 14.77
N GLY A 205 11.85 -17.36 14.22
CA GLY A 205 11.25 -18.55 13.61
C GLY A 205 11.73 -18.79 12.15
N PRO A 206 11.37 -19.95 11.58
CA PRO A 206 11.84 -20.35 10.25
C PRO A 206 11.25 -19.52 9.11
N ARG A 207 10.21 -18.72 9.35
CA ARG A 207 9.57 -17.86 8.36
C ARG A 207 9.99 -16.39 8.48
N GLN A 208 10.87 -16.06 9.43
CA GLN A 208 11.42 -14.71 9.54
C GLN A 208 12.35 -14.41 8.34
N ILE A 209 12.12 -13.29 7.68
CA ILE A 209 12.96 -12.77 6.60
C ILE A 209 14.02 -11.82 7.17
N LEU A 210 13.54 -10.77 7.85
CA LEU A 210 14.36 -9.68 8.36
C LEU A 210 13.69 -9.03 9.57
N GLN A 211 14.50 -8.44 10.45
CA GLN A 211 13.98 -7.56 11.49
C GLN A 211 14.88 -6.34 11.67
N THR A 212 14.27 -5.24 12.05
CA THR A 212 14.92 -4.02 12.50
C THR A 212 14.59 -3.76 13.98
N GLU A 213 14.91 -2.59 14.51
CA GLU A 213 14.56 -2.24 15.89
C GLU A 213 13.04 -2.32 16.11
N GLY A 214 12.25 -1.69 15.23
CA GLY A 214 10.81 -1.54 15.37
C GLY A 214 9.95 -2.49 14.54
N PHE A 215 10.51 -3.19 13.54
CA PHE A 215 9.72 -3.95 12.58
C PHE A 215 10.22 -5.39 12.40
N LEU A 216 9.28 -6.26 12.02
CA LEU A 216 9.52 -7.65 11.64
C LEU A 216 8.93 -7.91 10.25
N ALA A 217 9.73 -8.48 9.35
CA ALA A 217 9.29 -9.02 8.07
C ALA A 217 9.35 -10.54 8.10
N PHE A 218 8.26 -11.21 7.70
CA PHE A 218 8.15 -12.67 7.67
C PHE A 218 7.20 -13.15 6.58
N CYS A 219 7.37 -14.38 6.10
CA CYS A 219 6.38 -15.05 5.27
C CYS A 219 5.25 -15.59 6.16
N PRO A 220 3.97 -15.29 5.87
CA PRO A 220 2.87 -15.77 6.70
C PRO A 220 2.76 -17.30 6.65
N TRP A 221 2.13 -17.90 7.68
CA TRP A 221 1.91 -19.35 7.75
C TRP A 221 1.13 -19.92 6.56
N ALA A 222 0.16 -19.15 6.06
CA ALA A 222 -0.71 -19.55 4.95
C ALA A 222 -0.69 -18.49 3.83
N PRO A 223 0.43 -18.38 3.07
CA PRO A 223 0.57 -17.39 2.02
C PRO A 223 -0.29 -17.75 0.81
N SER A 224 -0.97 -16.76 0.24
CA SER A 224 -1.78 -16.90 -0.97
C SER A 224 -0.94 -16.88 -2.26
N HIS A 225 0.29 -16.31 -2.18
CA HIS A 225 1.22 -16.16 -3.30
C HIS A 225 2.60 -16.73 -2.93
N PRO A 226 3.35 -17.31 -3.90
CA PRO A 226 4.75 -17.61 -3.71
C PRO A 226 5.55 -16.35 -3.32
N TYR A 227 6.40 -16.48 -2.31
CA TYR A 227 7.21 -15.37 -1.77
C TYR A 227 6.41 -14.20 -1.17
N GLU A 228 5.12 -14.37 -0.86
CA GLU A 228 4.34 -13.42 -0.08
C GLU A 228 5.01 -13.17 1.26
N PHE A 229 5.10 -11.90 1.65
CA PHE A 229 5.62 -11.54 2.97
C PHE A 229 4.89 -10.32 3.55
N TRP A 230 4.91 -10.24 4.88
CA TRP A 230 4.28 -9.20 5.66
C TRP A 230 5.31 -8.45 6.50
N ILE A 231 5.07 -7.16 6.72
CA ILE A 231 5.88 -6.29 7.58
C ILE A 231 5.00 -5.75 8.68
N TYR A 232 5.31 -6.09 9.93
CA TYR A 232 4.60 -5.64 11.11
C TYR A 232 5.47 -4.77 12.00
N PRO A 233 4.92 -3.69 12.61
CA PRO A 233 5.56 -3.07 13.76
C PRO A 233 5.56 -4.07 14.93
N LYS A 234 6.73 -4.22 15.61
CA LYS A 234 6.85 -5.13 16.77
C LYS A 234 6.04 -4.64 17.96
N LYS A 235 5.97 -3.32 18.13
CA LYS A 235 5.13 -2.69 19.14
C LYS A 235 3.68 -2.68 18.66
N HIS A 236 2.76 -3.11 19.55
CA HIS A 236 1.33 -3.02 19.24
C HIS A 236 0.94 -1.57 18.93
N THR A 237 0.51 -1.33 17.71
CA THR A 237 0.03 -0.03 17.26
C THR A 237 -1.07 -0.20 16.21
N THR A 238 -2.12 0.59 16.33
CA THR A 238 -3.27 0.55 15.43
C THR A 238 -3.31 1.74 14.48
N ASN A 239 -2.51 2.76 14.76
CA ASN A 239 -2.61 4.03 14.05
C ASN A 239 -1.30 4.42 13.36
N PHE A 240 -1.25 4.17 12.05
CA PHE A 240 -0.12 4.56 11.20
C PHE A 240 0.09 6.09 11.14
N SER A 241 -0.98 6.88 11.22
CA SER A 241 -0.88 8.36 11.15
C SER A 241 -0.12 8.97 12.34
N LYS A 242 0.10 8.19 13.42
CA LYS A 242 0.78 8.63 14.65
C LYS A 242 2.20 8.08 14.83
N ILE A 243 2.71 7.26 13.90
CA ILE A 243 4.09 6.78 14.01
C ILE A 243 5.08 7.95 14.00
N THR A 244 6.15 7.80 14.78
CA THR A 244 7.19 8.82 14.94
C THR A 244 8.15 8.85 13.74
N GLN A 245 8.94 9.92 13.61
CA GLN A 245 9.98 10.00 12.58
C GLN A 245 11.01 8.86 12.71
N LYS A 246 11.34 8.45 13.94
CA LYS A 246 12.22 7.29 14.17
C LYS A 246 11.61 6.00 13.60
N GLU A 247 10.33 5.76 13.84
CA GLU A 247 9.61 4.61 13.29
C GLU A 247 9.46 4.70 11.77
N ILE A 248 9.25 5.90 11.19
CA ILE A 248 9.26 6.11 9.73
C ILE A 248 10.61 5.74 9.13
N ASN A 249 11.72 6.20 9.71
CA ASN A 249 13.05 5.90 9.22
C ASN A 249 13.35 4.39 9.27
N ASP A 250 12.97 3.73 10.34
CA ASP A 250 13.14 2.29 10.51
C ASP A 250 12.24 1.48 9.54
N LEU A 251 10.99 1.92 9.34
CA LEU A 251 10.10 1.37 8.31
C LEU A 251 10.68 1.55 6.90
N SER A 252 11.26 2.70 6.61
CA SER A 252 11.92 2.98 5.34
C SER A 252 13.07 2.02 5.07
N LEU A 253 13.86 1.74 6.10
CA LEU A 253 14.98 0.82 6.02
C LEU A 253 14.52 -0.63 5.74
N ILE A 254 13.53 -1.13 6.48
CA ILE A 254 13.03 -2.50 6.28
C ILE A 254 12.31 -2.65 4.94
N LEU A 255 11.52 -1.65 4.51
CA LEU A 255 10.88 -1.63 3.19
C LEU A 255 11.92 -1.68 2.07
N ARG A 256 12.94 -0.82 2.13
CA ARG A 256 14.00 -0.78 1.11
C ARG A 256 14.77 -2.11 1.07
N ALA A 257 15.12 -2.67 2.21
CA ALA A 257 15.86 -3.93 2.29
C ALA A 257 15.03 -5.12 1.79
N THR A 258 13.74 -5.20 2.17
CA THR A 258 12.88 -6.34 1.78
C THR A 258 12.47 -6.27 0.32
N LEU A 259 12.12 -5.11 -0.21
CA LEU A 259 11.80 -4.96 -1.64
C LEU A 259 13.04 -5.15 -2.51
N GLY A 260 14.22 -4.67 -2.08
CA GLY A 260 15.50 -4.93 -2.75
C GLY A 260 15.85 -6.42 -2.76
N GLY A 261 15.67 -7.10 -1.63
CA GLY A 261 15.83 -8.54 -1.51
C GLY A 261 14.86 -9.32 -2.40
N LEU A 262 13.60 -8.91 -2.48
CA LEU A 262 12.60 -9.48 -3.40
C LEU A 262 13.05 -9.32 -4.85
N ALA A 263 13.47 -8.10 -5.23
CA ALA A 263 13.95 -7.81 -6.58
C ALA A 263 15.16 -8.66 -6.96
N SER A 264 16.09 -8.88 -6.01
CA SER A 264 17.27 -9.73 -6.21
C SER A 264 16.89 -11.21 -6.32
N THR A 265 16.00 -11.72 -5.45
CA THR A 265 15.61 -13.14 -5.39
C THR A 265 14.80 -13.54 -6.62
N MET A 266 13.84 -12.73 -7.05
CA MET A 266 12.91 -13.04 -8.12
C MET A 266 13.20 -12.30 -9.44
N LYS A 267 14.33 -11.62 -9.57
CA LYS A 267 14.76 -10.87 -10.78
C LYS A 267 13.75 -9.80 -11.19
N ASN A 268 13.44 -8.89 -10.27
CA ASN A 268 12.49 -7.78 -10.44
C ASN A 268 11.07 -8.25 -10.81
N PRO A 269 10.38 -8.99 -9.93
CA PRO A 269 9.02 -9.44 -10.20
C PRO A 269 8.04 -8.27 -10.17
N SER A 270 6.92 -8.42 -10.88
CA SER A 270 5.74 -7.63 -10.61
C SER A 270 5.17 -7.99 -9.24
N TYR A 271 4.67 -7.01 -8.47
CA TYR A 271 4.05 -7.25 -7.17
C TYR A 271 3.00 -6.21 -6.82
N ASN A 272 2.07 -6.60 -5.97
CA ASN A 272 1.20 -5.67 -5.25
C ASN A 272 1.72 -5.51 -3.83
N MET A 273 1.63 -4.30 -3.28
CA MET A 273 1.88 -4.00 -1.88
C MET A 273 0.70 -3.22 -1.34
N VAL A 274 0.18 -3.62 -0.19
CA VAL A 274 -0.97 -2.98 0.44
C VAL A 274 -0.71 -2.68 1.90
N PHE A 275 -1.25 -1.56 2.37
CA PHE A 275 -1.22 -1.17 3.77
C PHE A 275 -2.57 -1.54 4.40
N HIS A 276 -2.57 -2.49 5.32
CA HIS A 276 -3.73 -2.80 6.14
C HIS A 276 -3.73 -1.86 7.34
N LEU A 277 -4.57 -0.84 7.28
CA LEU A 277 -4.67 0.21 8.30
C LEU A 277 -5.94 0.03 9.13
N SER A 278 -5.88 0.46 10.38
CA SER A 278 -7.08 0.54 11.20
C SER A 278 -8.03 1.63 10.69
N PRO A 279 -9.34 1.37 10.67
CA PRO A 279 -10.34 2.42 10.46
C PRO A 279 -10.34 3.39 11.65
N GLU A 280 -9.68 4.54 11.53
CA GLU A 280 -9.42 5.44 12.67
C GLU A 280 -10.69 5.94 13.40
N LYS A 281 -11.84 5.98 12.70
CA LYS A 281 -13.13 6.42 13.25
C LYS A 281 -13.95 5.29 13.91
N LYS A 282 -13.45 4.05 13.95
CA LYS A 282 -14.16 2.86 14.43
C LYS A 282 -13.36 2.15 15.53
N ASN A 283 -13.54 2.54 16.79
CA ASN A 283 -12.79 1.98 17.93
C ASN A 283 -12.93 0.46 18.11
N ASN A 284 -14.03 -0.13 17.66
CA ASN A 284 -14.28 -1.58 17.73
C ASN A 284 -13.85 -2.34 16.48
N ARG A 285 -13.09 -1.70 15.60
CA ARG A 285 -12.55 -2.28 14.36
C ARG A 285 -11.05 -1.99 14.22
N GLN A 286 -10.36 -1.91 15.34
CA GLN A 286 -8.93 -1.65 15.34
C GLN A 286 -8.16 -2.93 15.02
N ILE A 287 -7.20 -2.83 14.10
CA ILE A 287 -6.24 -3.88 13.77
C ILE A 287 -4.82 -3.43 14.11
N HIS A 288 -3.94 -4.36 14.33
CA HIS A 288 -2.51 -4.09 14.36
C HIS A 288 -2.07 -3.83 12.92
N TRP A 289 -1.85 -2.55 12.54
CA TRP A 289 -1.56 -2.20 11.16
C TRP A 289 -0.31 -2.90 10.63
N HIS A 290 -0.29 -3.19 9.34
CA HIS A 290 0.81 -3.89 8.69
C HIS A 290 0.83 -3.63 7.19
N ILE A 291 1.88 -4.10 6.55
CA ILE A 291 2.05 -4.05 5.11
C ILE A 291 2.18 -5.48 4.60
N GLU A 292 1.43 -5.80 3.55
CA GLU A 292 1.49 -7.07 2.85
C GLU A 292 2.03 -6.89 1.43
N VAL A 293 2.89 -7.80 0.98
CA VAL A 293 3.49 -7.80 -0.35
C VAL A 293 3.20 -9.11 -1.06
N TYR A 294 2.59 -9.02 -2.24
CA TYR A 294 2.14 -10.14 -3.04
C TYR A 294 2.87 -10.17 -4.39
N PRO A 295 3.97 -10.93 -4.52
CA PRO A 295 4.66 -11.09 -5.80
C PRO A 295 3.79 -11.86 -6.78
N GLN A 296 3.77 -11.42 -8.03
CA GLN A 296 3.04 -12.07 -9.13
C GLN A 296 3.92 -13.16 -9.75
N ALA A 297 4.07 -14.28 -9.04
CA ALA A 297 4.87 -15.43 -9.49
C ALA A 297 4.05 -16.48 -10.23
N ASP A 298 2.74 -16.49 -10.01
CA ASP A 298 1.81 -17.46 -10.58
C ASP A 298 0.44 -16.81 -10.86
N TYR A 299 -0.37 -17.47 -11.69
CA TYR A 299 -1.75 -17.03 -11.95
C TYR A 299 -2.73 -17.86 -11.13
N TRP A 300 -3.73 -17.19 -10.55
CA TRP A 300 -4.84 -17.86 -9.89
C TRP A 300 -5.70 -18.63 -10.90
N SER A 301 -5.98 -19.87 -10.57
CA SER A 301 -6.85 -20.77 -11.30
C SER A 301 -8.31 -20.68 -10.83
N ALA A 302 -9.13 -21.65 -11.24
CA ALA A 302 -10.51 -21.74 -10.80
C ALA A 302 -10.64 -22.05 -9.29
N LEU A 303 -9.67 -22.74 -8.70
CA LEU A 303 -9.67 -23.11 -7.28
C LEU A 303 -9.59 -21.85 -6.39
N GLU A 304 -8.62 -20.99 -6.66
CA GLU A 304 -8.42 -19.75 -5.91
C GLU A 304 -9.59 -18.78 -6.11
N ARG A 305 -10.00 -18.59 -7.37
CA ARG A 305 -11.05 -17.63 -7.74
C ARG A 305 -12.44 -18.03 -7.29
N GLY A 306 -12.75 -19.33 -7.40
CA GLY A 306 -14.10 -19.83 -7.15
C GLY A 306 -14.35 -20.26 -5.69
N TYR A 307 -13.31 -20.70 -5.00
CA TYR A 307 -13.45 -21.30 -3.67
C TYR A 307 -12.61 -20.62 -2.59
N GLY A 308 -11.71 -19.69 -2.94
CA GLY A 308 -10.84 -19.02 -1.98
C GLY A 308 -9.83 -19.98 -1.32
N VAL A 309 -9.49 -21.09 -1.98
CA VAL A 309 -8.47 -22.04 -1.56
C VAL A 309 -7.25 -21.88 -2.45
N PHE A 310 -6.14 -21.44 -1.85
CA PHE A 310 -4.95 -21.05 -2.59
C PHE A 310 -3.95 -22.20 -2.66
N LEU A 311 -3.44 -22.46 -3.87
CA LEU A 311 -2.36 -23.40 -4.11
C LEU A 311 -1.04 -22.64 -4.22
N ASN A 312 -0.18 -22.80 -3.23
CA ASN A 312 1.16 -22.22 -3.22
C ASN A 312 2.21 -23.31 -3.46
N LYS A 313 3.08 -23.10 -4.45
CA LYS A 313 4.14 -24.07 -4.85
C LYS A 313 5.44 -23.88 -4.07
N VAL A 314 5.55 -22.82 -3.27
CA VAL A 314 6.73 -22.50 -2.46
C VAL A 314 6.30 -22.44 -1.00
N THR A 315 6.93 -23.26 -0.15
CA THR A 315 6.63 -23.19 1.28
C THR A 315 7.10 -21.88 1.88
N PRO A 316 6.40 -21.32 2.89
CA PRO A 316 6.79 -20.05 3.48
C PRO A 316 8.19 -20.09 4.14
N GLU A 317 8.62 -21.25 4.66
CA GLU A 317 9.96 -21.43 5.20
C GLU A 317 11.04 -21.30 4.12
N LYS A 318 10.83 -21.94 2.95
CA LYS A 318 11.75 -21.82 1.81
C LYS A 318 11.78 -20.40 1.26
N ALA A 319 10.62 -19.77 1.11
CA ALA A 319 10.52 -18.39 0.66
C ALA A 319 11.27 -17.44 1.63
N ALA A 320 11.12 -17.63 2.95
CA ALA A 320 11.79 -16.84 3.96
C ALA A 320 13.32 -17.06 3.99
N GLU A 321 13.81 -18.28 3.74
CA GLU A 321 15.24 -18.56 3.63
C GLU A 321 15.86 -17.81 2.44
N GLU A 322 15.26 -17.92 1.26
CA GLU A 322 15.74 -17.30 0.02
C GLU A 322 15.65 -15.76 0.09
N LEU A 323 14.50 -15.21 0.48
CA LEU A 323 14.32 -13.77 0.68
C LEU A 323 15.24 -13.25 1.77
N GLY A 324 15.33 -13.94 2.91
CA GLY A 324 16.14 -13.53 4.04
C GLY A 324 17.61 -13.42 3.70
N SER A 325 18.15 -14.32 2.87
CA SER A 325 19.52 -14.23 2.36
C SER A 325 19.75 -12.94 1.57
N SER A 326 18.86 -12.63 0.62
CA SER A 326 18.95 -11.44 -0.22
C SER A 326 18.70 -10.15 0.57
N CYS A 327 17.69 -10.14 1.47
CA CYS A 327 17.36 -8.98 2.29
C CYS A 327 18.48 -8.59 3.26
N ARG A 328 19.18 -9.57 3.84
CA ARG A 328 20.34 -9.31 4.72
C ARG A 328 21.51 -8.69 3.95
N LYS A 329 21.75 -9.12 2.70
CA LYS A 329 22.76 -8.48 1.83
C LYS A 329 22.40 -7.03 1.50
N GLU A 330 21.13 -6.79 1.13
CA GLU A 330 20.65 -5.43 0.90
C GLU A 330 20.80 -4.56 2.16
N LEU A 331 20.36 -5.06 3.32
CA LEU A 331 20.49 -4.32 4.57
C LEU A 331 21.94 -3.99 4.90
N ALA A 332 22.86 -4.96 4.77
CA ALA A 332 24.29 -4.77 5.03
C ALA A 332 24.84 -3.64 4.13
N GLY A 333 24.52 -3.65 2.84
CA GLY A 333 24.91 -2.58 1.91
C GLY A 333 24.35 -1.21 2.30
N LEU A 334 23.09 -1.15 2.77
CA LEU A 334 22.43 0.10 3.16
C LEU A 334 23.02 0.73 4.43
N VAL A 335 23.50 -0.10 5.37
CA VAL A 335 24.10 0.36 6.64
C VAL A 335 25.63 0.42 6.60
N GLY A 336 26.26 0.17 5.44
CA GLY A 336 27.71 0.27 5.24
C GLY A 336 28.52 -0.85 5.88
N ILE A 337 27.91 -2.01 6.09
CA ILE A 337 28.59 -3.23 6.55
C ILE A 337 28.88 -4.08 5.30
N THR A 338 30.15 -4.14 4.88
CA THR A 338 30.63 -4.97 3.75
C THR A 338 31.24 -6.27 4.24
#